data_d8fa2a6c031a97aee63ad372c53d7b06
#
_entry.id   d8fa2a6c031a97aee63ad372c53d7b06
#
_cell.length_a   1.000
_cell.length_b   1.000
_cell.length_c   1.000
_cell.angle_alpha   90.00
_cell.angle_beta   90.00
_cell.angle_gamma   90.00
#
_symmetry.space_group_name_H-M   'P 1'
#
loop_
_entity.id
_entity.type
_entity.pdbx_description
1 polymer ?
#
loop_
_entity_poly.entity_id
_entity_poly.type
_entity_poly.pdbx_seq_one_letter_code
_entity_poly.pdbx_strand_id
1 'polypeptide(L)'
;MTTLDRSQTPGQLKLPAAFTTTTLGSGPCRLPVAWQPADPQWSLPSRTASSAVQPLPVTVNYHLNKNCNYGCRHCYAVFNDAPIRTGSMLPREEMFRVVAAVAAAPAPRPGVRRKLTFAGGEPTLVPWLPELIAFAKQCGLATMLVTNGSRLSPEYLDRLAGHLDWLTWSLDALDEETNRRIGRADTRGQTLHSATVLHLAELARHQGMRLKVNTVVNHHNHGVDFSEFLLRLQPERWKILQVMPVAGQNDTHFAASRCDDAEFVQFVDRHRHLEQHGIRLVPESVEAIRGSYAMIDPHGRFFDSADGGHRYSAPILEIGLAAAFAQVSFDPVKFIRRGGAYDFGTPPSADVRADAAPTLPV
;
A
#
# COMPACT_ATOMS: atom_id res chain seq x y z
N MET A 1 51.41 -31.65 0.36
CA MET A 1 51.57 -30.78 -0.81
C MET A 1 50.58 -31.26 -1.86
N THR A 2 49.41 -30.64 -1.90
CA THR A 2 48.44 -30.81 -3.00
C THR A 2 47.71 -29.48 -3.14
N THR A 3 47.96 -28.84 -4.23
CA THR A 3 47.50 -27.51 -4.62
C THR A 3 46.00 -27.53 -4.93
N LEU A 4 45.20 -26.64 -4.28
CA LEU A 4 43.81 -26.37 -4.62
C LEU A 4 43.76 -25.31 -5.71
N ASP A 5 43.23 -25.70 -6.84
CA ASP A 5 42.91 -24.85 -7.98
C ASP A 5 41.69 -23.97 -7.63
N ARG A 6 41.87 -22.63 -7.68
CA ARG A 6 40.83 -21.61 -7.53
C ARG A 6 40.53 -20.99 -8.90
N SER A 7 39.62 -21.60 -9.64
CA SER A 7 38.99 -20.92 -10.79
C SER A 7 37.57 -21.44 -11.02
N GLN A 8 36.60 -20.91 -10.26
CA GLN A 8 35.20 -20.93 -10.66
C GLN A 8 34.60 -19.56 -10.41
N THR A 9 34.41 -18.86 -11.50
CA THR A 9 33.65 -17.59 -11.60
C THR A 9 32.18 -17.86 -11.30
N PRO A 10 31.46 -17.02 -10.49
CA PRO A 10 30.02 -17.19 -10.27
C PRO A 10 29.26 -16.93 -11.55
N GLY A 11 28.40 -17.87 -11.94
CA GLY A 11 27.54 -17.77 -13.10
C GLY A 11 26.62 -16.55 -13.02
N GLN A 12 26.70 -15.72 -14.04
CA GLN A 12 25.77 -14.64 -14.31
C GLN A 12 24.36 -15.21 -14.53
N LEU A 13 23.44 -14.90 -13.61
CA LEU A 13 22.00 -15.06 -13.85
C LEU A 13 21.62 -14.12 -15.00
N LYS A 14 21.33 -14.70 -16.17
CA LYS A 14 20.73 -13.97 -17.30
C LYS A 14 19.34 -13.50 -16.89
N LEU A 15 19.19 -12.19 -16.71
CA LEU A 15 17.89 -11.53 -16.66
C LEU A 15 17.16 -11.78 -17.98
N PRO A 16 15.85 -12.07 -17.97
CA PRO A 16 15.06 -12.13 -19.21
C PRO A 16 15.05 -10.75 -19.86
N ALA A 17 15.13 -10.77 -21.20
CA ALA A 17 15.25 -9.60 -22.07
C ALA A 17 14.26 -8.47 -21.72
N ALA A 18 14.76 -7.25 -21.82
CA ALA A 18 14.04 -6.00 -21.63
C ALA A 18 12.68 -6.01 -22.35
N PHE A 19 11.64 -5.61 -21.61
CA PHE A 19 10.34 -5.31 -22.18
C PHE A 19 10.48 -4.17 -23.19
N THR A 20 10.24 -4.45 -24.46
CA THR A 20 10.12 -3.43 -25.50
C THR A 20 8.93 -2.53 -25.17
N THR A 21 9.19 -1.25 -25.02
CA THR A 21 8.19 -0.20 -24.87
C THR A 21 7.32 -0.14 -26.13
N THR A 22 6.13 -0.70 -26.05
CA THR A 22 5.09 -0.48 -27.06
C THR A 22 4.22 0.69 -26.57
N THR A 23 4.06 1.69 -27.42
CA THR A 23 3.23 2.87 -27.23
C THR A 23 1.85 2.52 -26.66
N LEU A 24 1.46 3.21 -25.58
CA LEU A 24 0.16 3.09 -24.92
C LEU A 24 -0.96 3.52 -25.88
N GLY A 25 -1.53 2.56 -26.60
CA GLY A 25 -2.84 2.72 -27.21
C GLY A 25 -3.93 2.61 -26.14
N SER A 26 -5.04 3.33 -26.32
CA SER A 26 -6.24 3.36 -25.48
C SER A 26 -7.05 2.04 -25.50
N GLY A 27 -6.37 0.90 -25.34
CA GLY A 27 -6.98 -0.44 -25.32
C GLY A 27 -7.15 -0.97 -23.89
N PRO A 28 -8.03 -1.97 -23.67
CA PRO A 28 -8.19 -2.59 -22.36
C PRO A 28 -6.88 -3.21 -21.88
N CYS A 29 -6.61 -3.12 -20.56
CA CYS A 29 -5.47 -3.73 -19.90
C CYS A 29 -5.32 -5.20 -20.32
N ARG A 30 -4.19 -5.53 -20.95
CA ARG A 30 -3.88 -6.90 -21.37
C ARG A 30 -2.90 -7.51 -20.38
N LEU A 31 -3.20 -8.72 -19.94
CA LEU A 31 -2.28 -9.53 -19.16
C LEU A 31 -0.99 -9.79 -19.97
N PRO A 32 0.20 -9.90 -19.32
CA PRO A 32 1.45 -10.21 -20.03
C PRO A 32 1.30 -11.41 -20.95
N VAL A 33 1.95 -11.37 -22.12
CA VAL A 33 1.83 -12.41 -23.18
C VAL A 33 2.15 -13.83 -22.71
N ALA A 34 2.95 -13.98 -21.64
CA ALA A 34 3.22 -15.26 -20.98
C ALA A 34 2.07 -15.76 -20.09
N TRP A 35 1.02 -14.94 -19.93
CA TRP A 35 -0.15 -15.27 -19.13
C TRP A 35 -1.41 -15.19 -20.01
N GLN A 36 -1.81 -16.33 -20.57
CA GLN A 36 -3.13 -16.49 -21.13
C GLN A 36 -3.96 -17.29 -20.14
N PRO A 37 -5.22 -16.88 -19.84
CA PRO A 37 -6.10 -17.69 -19.02
C PRO A 37 -6.28 -19.05 -19.68
N ALA A 38 -6.13 -20.11 -18.92
CA ALA A 38 -6.35 -21.48 -19.39
C ALA A 38 -7.84 -21.73 -19.74
N ASP A 39 -8.74 -20.79 -19.42
CA ASP A 39 -10.17 -20.87 -19.68
C ASP A 39 -10.61 -19.73 -20.61
N PRO A 40 -11.03 -20.04 -21.86
CA PRO A 40 -11.55 -19.05 -22.81
C PRO A 40 -12.90 -18.43 -22.42
N GLN A 41 -13.58 -18.93 -21.38
CA GLN A 41 -14.88 -18.42 -20.95
C GLN A 41 -14.79 -17.19 -20.01
N TRP A 42 -13.60 -16.73 -19.65
CA TRP A 42 -13.46 -15.54 -18.83
C TRP A 42 -13.50 -14.28 -19.69
N SER A 43 -14.69 -13.89 -20.13
CA SER A 43 -14.99 -12.52 -20.58
C SER A 43 -15.39 -11.66 -19.39
N LEU A 44 -14.84 -10.41 -19.33
CA LEU A 44 -15.36 -9.40 -18.42
C LEU A 44 -16.88 -9.34 -18.58
N PRO A 45 -17.67 -9.32 -17.49
CA PRO A 45 -19.12 -9.23 -17.59
C PRO A 45 -19.48 -8.01 -18.43
N SER A 46 -20.23 -8.24 -19.52
CA SER A 46 -20.75 -7.18 -20.39
C SER A 46 -21.64 -6.25 -19.56
N ARG A 47 -21.48 -4.94 -19.79
CA ARG A 47 -22.31 -3.90 -19.18
C ARG A 47 -23.79 -4.14 -19.50
N THR A 48 -24.52 -4.78 -18.61
CA THR A 48 -25.99 -4.77 -18.64
C THR A 48 -26.53 -4.31 -17.30
N ALA A 49 -27.10 -3.13 -17.35
CA ALA A 49 -28.30 -2.61 -16.70
C ALA A 49 -28.39 -2.48 -15.18
N SER A 50 -28.44 -1.21 -14.73
CA SER A 50 -29.51 -0.62 -13.93
C SER A 50 -29.95 -1.35 -12.64
N SER A 51 -29.10 -1.28 -11.65
CA SER A 51 -29.45 -0.88 -10.29
C SER A 51 -28.38 0.12 -9.84
N ALA A 52 -28.69 1.06 -8.95
CA ALA A 52 -27.74 2.10 -8.54
C ALA A 52 -26.60 1.46 -7.71
N VAL A 53 -25.72 0.74 -8.38
CA VAL A 53 -24.53 0.11 -7.80
C VAL A 53 -23.61 1.24 -7.40
N GLN A 54 -23.28 1.31 -6.12
CA GLN A 54 -22.34 2.28 -5.58
C GLN A 54 -21.02 2.24 -6.39
N PRO A 55 -20.57 3.36 -6.99
CA PRO A 55 -19.37 3.36 -7.79
C PRO A 55 -18.14 3.10 -6.92
N LEU A 56 -17.20 2.30 -7.43
CA LEU A 56 -15.93 2.06 -6.76
C LEU A 56 -15.16 3.39 -6.62
N PRO A 57 -14.64 3.73 -5.41
CA PRO A 57 -13.96 5.00 -5.18
C PRO A 57 -12.65 5.10 -5.97
N VAL A 58 -12.10 6.32 -6.00
CA VAL A 58 -10.82 6.62 -6.66
C VAL A 58 -9.62 5.93 -6.01
N THR A 59 -9.75 5.47 -4.77
CA THR A 59 -8.71 4.73 -4.03
C THR A 59 -9.24 3.38 -3.57
N VAL A 60 -8.51 2.32 -3.88
CA VAL A 60 -8.75 0.97 -3.37
C VAL A 60 -7.47 0.48 -2.69
N ASN A 61 -7.60 -0.15 -1.52
CA ASN A 61 -6.49 -0.80 -0.82
C ASN A 61 -6.61 -2.31 -0.98
N TYR A 62 -5.55 -2.97 -1.41
CA TYR A 62 -5.48 -4.43 -1.53
C TYR A 62 -4.47 -4.99 -0.53
N HIS A 63 -4.98 -5.70 0.47
CA HIS A 63 -4.21 -6.46 1.43
C HIS A 63 -3.82 -7.79 0.80
N LEU A 64 -2.58 -7.91 0.34
CA LEU A 64 -2.13 -9.04 -0.49
C LEU A 64 -1.99 -10.35 0.30
N ASN A 65 -1.61 -10.26 1.57
CA ASN A 65 -1.36 -11.39 2.45
C ASN A 65 -1.74 -11.05 3.90
N LYS A 66 -1.92 -12.06 4.75
CA LYS A 66 -2.07 -11.88 6.19
C LYS A 66 -0.75 -11.99 6.96
N ASN A 67 0.32 -12.48 6.32
CA ASN A 67 1.61 -12.66 6.97
C ASN A 67 2.31 -11.31 7.12
N CYS A 68 2.86 -11.08 8.31
CA CYS A 68 3.72 -9.95 8.61
C CYS A 68 4.93 -10.44 9.40
N ASN A 69 6.09 -9.83 9.16
CA ASN A 69 7.28 -10.08 9.94
C ASN A 69 7.38 -9.21 11.20
N TYR A 70 6.41 -8.29 11.42
CA TYR A 70 6.25 -7.51 12.64
C TYR A 70 5.00 -7.95 13.41
N GLY A 71 5.03 -7.73 14.74
CA GLY A 71 3.95 -8.11 15.65
C GLY A 71 3.20 -6.90 16.26
N CYS A 72 2.83 -5.89 15.44
CA CYS A 72 2.17 -4.67 15.92
C CYS A 72 0.89 -4.99 16.69
N ARG A 73 0.82 -4.60 17.97
CA ARG A 73 -0.29 -4.94 18.87
C ARG A 73 -1.61 -4.24 18.53
N HIS A 74 -1.55 -3.13 17.83
CA HIS A 74 -2.70 -2.35 17.36
C HIS A 74 -3.17 -2.75 15.95
N CYS A 75 -2.59 -3.78 15.33
CA CYS A 75 -2.88 -4.15 13.96
C CYS A 75 -4.37 -4.51 13.78
N TYR A 76 -5.04 -3.80 12.86
CA TYR A 76 -6.46 -4.03 12.54
C TYR A 76 -6.68 -5.08 11.46
N ALA A 77 -5.62 -5.59 10.84
CA ALA A 77 -5.68 -6.42 9.64
C ALA A 77 -4.82 -7.69 9.79
N VAL A 78 -5.02 -8.46 10.87
CA VAL A 78 -4.38 -9.76 11.08
C VAL A 78 -5.13 -10.90 10.36
N PHE A 79 -6.41 -10.70 10.03
CA PHE A 79 -7.26 -11.62 9.26
C PHE A 79 -7.36 -13.03 9.85
N ASN A 80 -7.31 -13.17 11.18
CA ASN A 80 -7.44 -14.45 11.85
C ASN A 80 -8.90 -14.95 11.88
N ASP A 81 -9.85 -14.03 11.75
CA ASP A 81 -11.30 -14.26 11.69
C ASP A 81 -11.81 -14.54 10.27
N ALA A 82 -10.94 -14.36 9.25
CA ALA A 82 -11.36 -14.54 7.87
C ALA A 82 -11.73 -16.00 7.59
N PRO A 83 -13.02 -16.32 7.29
CA PRO A 83 -13.39 -17.66 6.93
C PRO A 83 -12.73 -18.07 5.61
N ILE A 84 -11.85 -18.88 5.66
CA ILE A 84 -11.44 -20.15 5.08
C ILE A 84 -11.32 -20.19 3.55
N ARG A 85 -10.22 -19.68 3.06
CA ARG A 85 -9.40 -20.42 2.10
C ARG A 85 -8.14 -20.90 2.83
N THR A 86 -7.67 -22.11 2.56
CA THR A 86 -6.37 -22.57 3.07
C THR A 86 -5.27 -21.69 2.49
N GLY A 87 -4.47 -21.06 3.36
CA GLY A 87 -3.36 -20.23 2.94
C GLY A 87 -3.42 -18.79 3.49
N SER A 88 -2.35 -18.05 3.26
CA SER A 88 -2.19 -16.68 3.75
C SER A 88 -2.51 -15.61 2.71
N MET A 89 -2.74 -16.00 1.45
CA MET A 89 -2.97 -15.12 0.30
C MET A 89 -3.52 -15.90 -0.89
N LEU A 90 -4.05 -15.20 -1.88
CA LEU A 90 -4.40 -15.78 -3.19
C LEU A 90 -3.16 -16.30 -3.93
N PRO A 91 -3.33 -17.30 -4.82
CA PRO A 91 -2.34 -17.64 -5.82
C PRO A 91 -1.94 -16.43 -6.68
N ARG A 92 -0.71 -16.47 -7.23
CA ARG A 92 -0.16 -15.38 -8.05
C ARG A 92 -1.14 -14.93 -9.15
N GLU A 93 -1.62 -15.85 -9.94
CA GLU A 93 -2.51 -15.59 -11.08
C GLU A 93 -3.83 -14.92 -10.66
N GLU A 94 -4.39 -15.35 -9.53
CA GLU A 94 -5.62 -14.77 -9.00
C GLU A 94 -5.41 -13.34 -8.51
N MET A 95 -4.24 -13.02 -7.92
CA MET A 95 -3.89 -11.64 -7.55
C MET A 95 -3.85 -10.71 -8.76
N PHE A 96 -3.25 -11.15 -9.87
CA PHE A 96 -3.21 -10.40 -11.12
C PHE A 96 -4.62 -10.18 -11.69
N ARG A 97 -5.50 -11.19 -11.61
CA ARG A 97 -6.90 -11.08 -12.03
C ARG A 97 -7.68 -10.08 -11.16
N VAL A 98 -7.46 -10.05 -9.84
CA VAL A 98 -8.07 -9.04 -8.96
C VAL A 98 -7.60 -7.63 -9.34
N VAL A 99 -6.30 -7.43 -9.59
CA VAL A 99 -5.77 -6.14 -10.06
C VAL A 99 -6.39 -5.73 -11.39
N ALA A 100 -6.50 -6.66 -12.35
CA ALA A 100 -7.14 -6.41 -13.65
C ALA A 100 -8.62 -6.01 -13.47
N ALA A 101 -9.36 -6.68 -12.58
CA ALA A 101 -10.75 -6.34 -12.30
C ALA A 101 -10.89 -4.92 -11.71
N VAL A 102 -10.00 -4.52 -10.81
CA VAL A 102 -9.99 -3.14 -10.25
C VAL A 102 -9.67 -2.12 -11.35
N ALA A 103 -8.73 -2.42 -12.24
CA ALA A 103 -8.34 -1.54 -13.33
C ALA A 103 -9.45 -1.38 -14.39
N ALA A 104 -10.17 -2.45 -14.67
CA ALA A 104 -11.28 -2.47 -15.64
C ALA A 104 -12.54 -1.74 -15.13
N ALA A 105 -12.64 -1.45 -13.83
CA ALA A 105 -13.79 -0.71 -13.31
C ALA A 105 -13.85 0.71 -13.89
N PRO A 106 -15.07 1.23 -14.18
CA PRO A 106 -15.24 2.56 -14.74
C PRO A 106 -14.44 3.61 -13.96
N ALA A 107 -13.77 4.52 -14.68
CA ALA A 107 -13.05 5.61 -14.03
C ALA A 107 -14.00 6.42 -13.15
N PRO A 108 -13.57 6.86 -11.96
CA PRO A 108 -14.43 7.62 -11.03
C PRO A 108 -14.86 8.97 -11.63
N ARG A 109 -14.03 9.55 -12.52
CA ARG A 109 -14.31 10.75 -13.33
C ARG A 109 -13.45 10.69 -14.59
N PRO A 110 -13.83 11.36 -15.68
CA PRO A 110 -12.99 11.48 -16.88
C PRO A 110 -11.61 12.04 -16.52
N GLY A 111 -10.55 11.42 -17.03
CA GLY A 111 -9.16 11.84 -16.82
C GLY A 111 -8.58 11.52 -15.42
N VAL A 112 -9.37 10.99 -14.49
CA VAL A 112 -8.88 10.62 -13.15
C VAL A 112 -8.50 9.14 -13.11
N ARG A 113 -7.24 8.85 -12.83
CA ARG A 113 -6.76 7.50 -12.59
C ARG A 113 -7.23 6.99 -11.21
N ARG A 114 -7.60 5.71 -11.14
CA ARG A 114 -7.80 5.05 -9.84
C ARG A 114 -6.44 4.69 -9.25
N LYS A 115 -6.31 4.85 -7.93
CA LYS A 115 -5.15 4.42 -7.19
C LYS A 115 -5.41 3.05 -6.55
N LEU A 116 -4.49 2.12 -6.77
CA LEU A 116 -4.42 0.87 -6.04
C LEU A 116 -3.26 0.93 -5.03
N THR A 117 -3.60 0.73 -3.76
CA THR A 117 -2.63 0.66 -2.67
C THR A 117 -2.37 -0.80 -2.33
N PHE A 118 -1.15 -1.24 -2.50
CA PHE A 118 -0.67 -2.55 -2.08
C PHE A 118 -0.31 -2.50 -0.59
N ALA A 119 -1.04 -3.27 0.19
CA ALA A 119 -0.89 -3.42 1.63
C ALA A 119 -0.99 -4.91 1.99
N GLY A 120 -1.18 -5.23 3.28
CA GLY A 120 -1.37 -6.62 3.70
C GLY A 120 -1.05 -6.77 5.17
N GLY A 121 -0.48 -7.91 5.56
CA GLY A 121 0.39 -8.00 6.69
C GLY A 121 1.64 -7.17 6.36
N GLU A 122 2.63 -7.78 5.72
CA GLU A 122 3.71 -7.02 5.07
C GLU A 122 3.78 -7.41 3.58
N PRO A 123 3.46 -6.48 2.65
CA PRO A 123 3.36 -6.81 1.23
C PRO A 123 4.70 -7.20 0.59
N THR A 124 5.82 -6.72 1.11
CA THR A 124 7.17 -7.09 0.61
C THR A 124 7.54 -8.55 0.88
N LEU A 125 6.74 -9.29 1.64
CA LEU A 125 6.86 -10.73 1.78
C LEU A 125 6.28 -11.50 0.57
N VAL A 126 5.52 -10.84 -0.31
CA VAL A 126 4.98 -11.43 -1.54
C VAL A 126 6.09 -11.44 -2.60
N PRO A 127 6.58 -12.60 -3.06
CA PRO A 127 7.77 -12.67 -3.92
C PRO A 127 7.63 -11.94 -5.26
N TRP A 128 6.41 -11.89 -5.81
CA TRP A 128 6.09 -11.25 -7.10
C TRP A 128 5.48 -9.85 -6.96
N LEU A 129 5.63 -9.19 -5.80
CA LEU A 129 5.09 -7.85 -5.57
C LEU A 129 5.56 -6.81 -6.60
N PRO A 130 6.87 -6.72 -6.97
CA PRO A 130 7.31 -5.75 -7.98
C PRO A 130 6.64 -5.97 -9.34
N GLU A 131 6.45 -7.23 -9.75
CA GLU A 131 5.75 -7.58 -11.00
C GLU A 131 4.27 -7.19 -10.95
N LEU A 132 3.61 -7.40 -9.80
CA LEU A 132 2.21 -7.03 -9.60
C LEU A 132 2.01 -5.52 -9.63
N ILE A 133 2.94 -4.74 -9.06
CA ILE A 133 2.95 -3.28 -9.10
C ILE A 133 3.16 -2.79 -10.55
N ALA A 134 4.14 -3.38 -11.27
CA ALA A 134 4.38 -3.05 -12.66
C ALA A 134 3.14 -3.33 -13.54
N PHE A 135 2.49 -4.47 -13.33
CA PHE A 135 1.25 -4.81 -14.02
C PHE A 135 0.13 -3.81 -13.72
N ALA A 136 -0.09 -3.44 -12.46
CA ALA A 136 -1.10 -2.44 -12.09
C ALA A 136 -0.83 -1.09 -12.78
N LYS A 137 0.45 -0.68 -12.85
CA LYS A 137 0.88 0.53 -13.56
C LYS A 137 0.58 0.45 -15.06
N GLN A 138 0.88 -0.67 -15.70
CA GLN A 138 0.57 -0.92 -17.12
C GLN A 138 -0.95 -0.90 -17.40
N CYS A 139 -1.75 -1.33 -16.42
CA CYS A 139 -3.22 -1.23 -16.48
C CYS A 139 -3.76 0.19 -16.24
N GLY A 140 -2.90 1.21 -16.14
CA GLY A 140 -3.29 2.62 -15.99
C GLY A 140 -3.64 3.03 -14.55
N LEU A 141 -3.41 2.17 -13.55
CA LEU A 141 -3.61 2.53 -12.16
C LEU A 141 -2.47 3.42 -11.63
N ALA A 142 -2.78 4.34 -10.72
CA ALA A 142 -1.78 4.92 -9.85
C ALA A 142 -1.43 3.90 -8.77
N THR A 143 -0.14 3.69 -8.52
CA THR A 143 0.35 2.62 -7.65
C THR A 143 0.91 3.17 -6.35
N MET A 144 0.55 2.55 -5.22
CA MET A 144 1.06 2.90 -3.90
C MET A 144 1.42 1.63 -3.14
N LEU A 145 2.58 1.63 -2.49
CA LEU A 145 3.00 0.58 -1.56
C LEU A 145 2.94 1.14 -0.13
N VAL A 146 2.28 0.40 0.79
CA VAL A 146 2.32 0.66 2.24
C VAL A 146 3.10 -0.49 2.88
N THR A 147 4.21 -0.18 3.51
CA THR A 147 5.13 -1.18 4.07
C THR A 147 5.68 -0.75 5.42
N ASN A 148 6.07 -1.71 6.25
CA ASN A 148 6.84 -1.45 7.46
C ASN A 148 8.31 -1.09 7.15
N GLY A 149 8.74 -1.25 5.89
CA GLY A 149 10.04 -0.88 5.38
C GLY A 149 11.20 -1.83 5.70
N SER A 150 10.98 -2.83 6.55
CA SER A 150 12.04 -3.72 7.06
C SER A 150 12.76 -4.56 5.98
N ARG A 151 12.13 -4.73 4.82
CA ARG A 151 12.68 -5.49 3.69
C ARG A 151 13.06 -4.61 2.49
N LEU A 152 12.92 -3.29 2.64
CA LEU A 152 13.39 -2.37 1.61
C LEU A 152 14.92 -2.32 1.61
N SER A 153 15.49 -2.32 0.43
CA SER A 153 16.91 -2.07 0.16
C SER A 153 17.02 -1.20 -1.10
N PRO A 154 18.19 -0.64 -1.43
CA PRO A 154 18.42 0.05 -2.70
C PRO A 154 18.00 -0.82 -3.90
N GLU A 155 18.40 -2.08 -3.93
CA GLU A 155 18.09 -3.03 -5.02
C GLU A 155 16.58 -3.34 -5.09
N TYR A 156 15.89 -3.33 -3.93
CA TYR A 156 14.45 -3.51 -3.93
C TYR A 156 13.74 -2.29 -4.52
N LEU A 157 14.22 -1.08 -4.20
CA LEU A 157 13.70 0.17 -4.77
C LEU A 157 13.95 0.24 -6.28
N ASP A 158 15.11 -0.22 -6.77
CA ASP A 158 15.43 -0.30 -8.20
C ASP A 158 14.40 -1.15 -8.96
N ARG A 159 13.92 -2.25 -8.36
CA ARG A 159 12.88 -3.09 -8.95
C ARG A 159 11.51 -2.41 -9.01
N LEU A 160 11.27 -1.38 -8.21
CA LEU A 160 10.02 -0.62 -8.17
C LEU A 160 10.08 0.65 -9.03
N ALA A 161 11.29 1.07 -9.44
CA ALA A 161 11.52 2.31 -10.17
C ALA A 161 10.71 2.37 -11.49
N GLY A 162 10.04 3.48 -11.73
CA GLY A 162 9.15 3.69 -12.89
C GLY A 162 7.77 3.01 -12.79
N HIS A 163 7.56 2.12 -11.81
CA HIS A 163 6.32 1.37 -11.63
C HIS A 163 5.56 1.79 -10.37
N LEU A 164 6.25 2.25 -9.33
CA LEU A 164 5.65 2.72 -8.09
C LEU A 164 5.54 4.25 -8.07
N ASP A 165 4.32 4.78 -7.97
CA ASP A 165 4.09 6.23 -7.87
C ASP A 165 4.31 6.74 -6.44
N TRP A 166 3.90 5.96 -5.42
CA TRP A 166 3.93 6.36 -4.03
C TRP A 166 4.53 5.28 -3.14
N LEU A 167 5.55 5.61 -2.38
CA LEU A 167 6.05 4.79 -1.29
C LEU A 167 5.56 5.35 0.04
N THR A 168 4.90 4.51 0.83
CA THR A 168 4.37 4.88 2.13
C THR A 168 5.01 4.03 3.21
N TRP A 169 5.73 4.69 4.13
CA TRP A 169 6.22 4.05 5.35
C TRP A 169 5.15 4.04 6.42
N SER A 170 4.98 2.90 7.08
CA SER A 170 4.28 2.84 8.36
C SER A 170 5.30 3.11 9.46
N LEU A 171 5.21 4.25 10.14
CA LEU A 171 6.12 4.68 11.21
C LEU A 171 5.32 5.14 12.41
N ASP A 172 5.39 4.42 13.52
CA ASP A 172 4.62 4.74 14.73
C ASP A 172 5.51 5.26 15.87
N ALA A 173 6.84 5.09 15.76
CA ALA A 173 7.83 5.69 16.66
C ALA A 173 9.16 5.86 15.94
N LEU A 174 10.03 6.72 16.49
CA LEU A 174 11.37 7.01 15.97
C LEU A 174 12.47 6.28 16.74
N ASP A 175 12.19 5.86 17.96
CA ASP A 175 13.10 5.13 18.84
C ASP A 175 12.72 3.64 18.91
N GLU A 176 13.72 2.82 19.23
CA GLU A 176 13.57 1.37 19.28
C GLU A 176 12.71 0.89 20.43
N GLU A 177 12.80 1.55 21.59
CA GLU A 177 12.07 1.12 22.79
C GLU A 177 10.56 1.26 22.58
N THR A 178 10.12 2.41 22.09
CA THR A 178 8.71 2.65 21.76
C THR A 178 8.24 1.72 20.66
N ASN A 179 9.04 1.49 19.61
CA ASN A 179 8.70 0.53 18.56
C ASN A 179 8.50 -0.90 19.12
N ARG A 180 9.38 -1.36 20.02
CA ARG A 180 9.22 -2.67 20.70
C ARG A 180 7.97 -2.73 21.57
N ARG A 181 7.66 -1.66 22.33
CA ARG A 181 6.42 -1.57 23.13
C ARG A 181 5.16 -1.68 22.25
N ILE A 182 5.14 -1.04 21.11
CA ILE A 182 4.04 -1.09 20.14
C ILE A 182 3.97 -2.47 19.46
N GLY A 183 5.06 -3.24 19.48
CA GLY A 183 5.22 -4.50 18.76
C GLY A 183 5.68 -4.30 17.30
N ARG A 184 6.18 -3.11 16.93
CA ARG A 184 6.79 -2.82 15.62
C ARG A 184 8.22 -3.34 15.57
N ALA A 185 8.38 -4.61 15.75
CA ALA A 185 9.64 -5.32 15.68
C ALA A 185 9.43 -6.70 15.09
N ASP A 186 10.49 -7.28 14.57
CA ASP A 186 10.51 -8.66 14.12
C ASP A 186 10.58 -9.64 15.33
N THR A 187 10.59 -10.92 15.05
CA THR A 187 10.66 -11.98 16.08
C THR A 187 11.94 -11.97 16.90
N ARG A 188 12.97 -11.24 16.45
CA ARG A 188 14.25 -11.02 17.16
C ARG A 188 14.27 -9.69 17.91
N GLY A 189 13.17 -8.92 17.91
CA GLY A 189 13.07 -7.60 18.52
C GLY A 189 13.77 -6.51 17.70
N GLN A 190 14.12 -6.76 16.44
CA GLN A 190 14.74 -5.76 15.56
C GLN A 190 13.68 -4.82 15.00
N THR A 191 13.98 -3.53 15.03
CA THR A 191 13.13 -2.45 14.53
C THR A 191 13.79 -1.79 13.33
N LEU A 192 13.02 -1.05 12.53
CA LEU A 192 13.57 -0.23 11.46
C LEU A 192 14.13 1.07 12.02
N HIS A 193 15.41 1.33 11.81
CA HIS A 193 16.06 2.56 12.24
C HIS A 193 15.61 3.77 11.39
N SER A 194 15.38 4.90 12.04
CA SER A 194 14.99 6.15 11.38
C SER A 194 16.02 6.64 10.35
N ALA A 195 17.32 6.43 10.61
CA ALA A 195 18.37 6.76 9.65
C ALA A 195 18.27 5.94 8.34
N THR A 196 17.91 4.65 8.44
CA THR A 196 17.67 3.79 7.27
C THR A 196 16.48 4.29 6.46
N VAL A 197 15.41 4.72 7.13
CA VAL A 197 14.23 5.30 6.45
C VAL A 197 14.61 6.55 5.68
N LEU A 198 15.38 7.47 6.28
CA LEU A 198 15.84 8.70 5.62
C LEU A 198 16.66 8.39 4.35
N HIS A 199 17.63 7.48 4.47
CA HIS A 199 18.46 7.08 3.33
C HIS A 199 17.64 6.46 2.18
N LEU A 200 16.78 5.48 2.49
CA LEU A 200 15.93 4.83 1.48
C LEU A 200 14.90 5.80 0.90
N ALA A 201 14.41 6.77 1.67
CA ALA A 201 13.49 7.79 1.19
C ALA A 201 14.14 8.72 0.16
N GLU A 202 15.40 9.09 0.39
CA GLU A 202 16.16 9.86 -0.58
C GLU A 202 16.34 9.11 -1.89
N LEU A 203 16.74 7.84 -1.85
CA LEU A 203 16.84 6.99 -3.04
C LEU A 203 15.49 6.85 -3.76
N ALA A 204 14.40 6.58 -3.04
CA ALA A 204 13.06 6.47 -3.61
C ALA A 204 12.64 7.77 -4.34
N ARG A 205 12.97 8.93 -3.75
CA ARG A 205 12.68 10.23 -4.36
C ARG A 205 13.50 10.45 -5.64
N HIS A 206 14.78 10.10 -5.63
CA HIS A 206 15.61 10.15 -6.84
C HIS A 206 15.09 9.26 -7.97
N GLN A 207 14.40 8.18 -7.62
CA GLN A 207 13.74 7.29 -8.59
C GLN A 207 12.32 7.76 -8.97
N GLY A 208 11.92 8.97 -8.57
CA GLY A 208 10.66 9.60 -8.93
C GLY A 208 9.45 9.13 -8.10
N MET A 209 9.67 8.41 -7.00
CA MET A 209 8.58 8.01 -6.10
C MET A 209 8.20 9.17 -5.17
N ARG A 210 6.91 9.40 -5.01
CA ARG A 210 6.36 10.33 -4.02
C ARG A 210 6.32 9.66 -2.65
N LEU A 211 6.56 10.43 -1.59
CA LEU A 211 6.68 9.89 -0.24
C LEU A 211 5.47 10.20 0.61
N LYS A 212 5.07 9.20 1.40
CA LYS A 212 4.02 9.32 2.38
C LYS A 212 4.41 8.60 3.67
N VAL A 213 3.90 9.08 4.80
CA VAL A 213 4.00 8.39 6.09
C VAL A 213 2.60 8.09 6.60
N ASN A 214 2.42 6.92 7.20
CA ASN A 214 1.26 6.56 8.01
C ASN A 214 1.73 6.33 9.44
N THR A 215 1.07 6.95 10.42
CA THR A 215 1.32 6.76 11.85
C THR A 215 0.02 6.39 12.54
N VAL A 216 -0.01 5.28 13.27
CA VAL A 216 -1.13 4.94 14.15
C VAL A 216 -0.81 5.48 15.55
N VAL A 217 -1.51 6.55 15.93
CA VAL A 217 -1.38 7.16 17.25
C VAL A 217 -2.07 6.28 18.28
N ASN A 218 -1.34 5.91 19.32
CA ASN A 218 -1.78 5.05 20.39
C ASN A 218 -1.18 5.52 21.73
N HIS A 219 -1.57 4.91 22.83
CA HIS A 219 -1.09 5.28 24.17
C HIS A 219 0.44 5.38 24.29
N HIS A 220 1.18 4.56 23.57
CA HIS A 220 2.64 4.50 23.70
C HIS A 220 3.39 5.58 22.92
N ASN A 221 2.74 6.22 21.93
CA ASN A 221 3.38 7.19 21.02
C ASN A 221 2.69 8.55 20.95
N HIS A 222 1.54 8.77 21.58
CA HIS A 222 0.83 10.05 21.52
C HIS A 222 1.66 11.24 22.03
N GLY A 223 2.67 10.99 22.85
CA GLY A 223 3.63 11.97 23.34
C GLY A 223 4.84 12.24 22.44
N VAL A 224 5.07 11.39 21.41
CA VAL A 224 6.25 11.49 20.53
C VAL A 224 6.15 12.71 19.62
N ASP A 225 7.27 13.42 19.45
CA ASP A 225 7.41 14.50 18.47
C ASP A 225 8.15 13.99 17.23
N PHE A 226 7.45 14.05 16.07
CA PHE A 226 7.98 13.65 14.76
C PHE A 226 8.55 14.81 13.96
N SER A 227 8.51 16.04 14.48
CA SER A 227 8.75 17.26 13.71
C SER A 227 10.11 17.27 13.02
N GLU A 228 11.19 17.10 13.75
CA GLU A 228 12.55 17.12 13.20
C GLU A 228 12.72 16.01 12.13
N PHE A 229 12.25 14.81 12.43
CA PHE A 229 12.36 13.69 11.52
C PHE A 229 11.58 13.94 10.22
N LEU A 230 10.34 14.42 10.32
CA LEU A 230 9.51 14.67 9.14
C LEU A 230 10.01 15.86 8.31
N LEU A 231 10.61 16.88 8.94
CA LEU A 231 11.29 17.97 8.22
C LEU A 231 12.50 17.48 7.42
N ARG A 232 13.18 16.43 7.86
CA ARG A 232 14.26 15.78 7.11
C ARG A 232 13.74 14.82 6.05
N LEU A 233 12.70 14.03 6.40
CA LEU A 233 12.08 13.06 5.50
C LEU A 233 11.31 13.73 4.35
N GLN A 234 10.72 14.91 4.57
CA GLN A 234 9.91 15.67 3.61
C GLN A 234 8.86 14.80 2.87
N PRO A 235 7.96 14.09 3.56
CA PRO A 235 6.88 13.40 2.89
C PRO A 235 5.85 14.42 2.39
N GLU A 236 5.26 14.18 1.22
CA GLU A 236 4.18 15.06 0.72
C GLU A 236 2.91 14.95 1.58
N ARG A 237 2.70 13.79 2.20
CA ARG A 237 1.53 13.52 3.04
C ARG A 237 1.93 12.72 4.27
N TRP A 238 1.40 13.14 5.40
CA TRP A 238 1.46 12.36 6.64
C TRP A 238 0.05 12.03 7.10
N LYS A 239 -0.31 10.75 7.00
CA LYS A 239 -1.58 10.26 7.52
C LYS A 239 -1.40 9.88 8.98
N ILE A 240 -2.20 10.50 9.84
CA ILE A 240 -2.22 10.30 11.28
C ILE A 240 -3.53 9.60 11.62
N LEU A 241 -3.44 8.34 12.02
CA LEU A 241 -4.58 7.47 12.29
C LEU A 241 -4.75 7.30 13.80
N GLN A 242 -5.91 7.55 14.34
CA GLN A 242 -6.21 7.16 15.71
C GLN A 242 -6.33 5.64 15.80
N VAL A 243 -5.72 5.02 16.81
CA VAL A 243 -5.85 3.57 17.03
C VAL A 243 -7.32 3.21 17.22
N MET A 244 -7.78 2.19 16.51
CA MET A 244 -9.19 1.80 16.46
C MET A 244 -9.37 0.36 16.95
N PRO A 245 -10.38 0.08 17.80
CA PRO A 245 -10.75 -1.31 18.12
C PRO A 245 -11.39 -1.96 16.91
N VAL A 246 -10.94 -3.16 16.57
CA VAL A 246 -11.54 -4.01 15.55
C VAL A 246 -11.71 -5.41 16.12
N ALA A 247 -12.95 -5.80 16.37
CA ALA A 247 -13.28 -7.09 16.96
C ALA A 247 -12.71 -8.24 16.12
N GLY A 248 -12.11 -9.22 16.80
CA GLY A 248 -11.43 -10.34 16.15
C GLY A 248 -10.01 -10.04 15.65
N GLN A 249 -9.55 -8.77 15.68
CA GLN A 249 -8.23 -8.38 15.16
C GLN A 249 -7.26 -7.97 16.29
N ASN A 250 -7.61 -7.00 17.09
CA ASN A 250 -6.72 -6.42 18.10
C ASN A 250 -7.29 -6.41 19.53
N ASP A 251 -8.35 -7.14 19.78
CA ASP A 251 -9.06 -7.17 21.07
C ASP A 251 -8.15 -7.33 22.28
N THR A 252 -7.20 -8.28 22.18
CA THR A 252 -6.29 -8.64 23.30
C THR A 252 -5.39 -7.49 23.74
N HIS A 253 -5.06 -6.57 22.81
CA HIS A 253 -4.06 -5.52 23.04
C HIS A 253 -4.64 -4.12 22.98
N PHE A 254 -5.89 -3.96 22.56
CA PHE A 254 -6.48 -2.63 22.34
C PHE A 254 -6.53 -1.80 23.62
N ALA A 255 -6.93 -2.40 24.74
CA ALA A 255 -7.03 -1.68 26.01
C ALA A 255 -5.70 -1.00 26.43
N ALA A 256 -4.57 -1.68 26.21
CA ALA A 256 -3.24 -1.15 26.48
C ALA A 256 -2.72 -0.16 25.41
N SER A 257 -3.34 -0.14 24.23
CA SER A 257 -2.96 0.73 23.11
C SER A 257 -3.91 1.92 22.93
N ARG A 258 -5.02 1.97 23.67
CA ARG A 258 -6.06 2.97 23.51
C ARG A 258 -5.50 4.39 23.59
N CYS A 259 -5.88 5.23 22.65
CA CYS A 259 -5.65 6.66 22.60
C CYS A 259 -7.01 7.35 22.53
N ASP A 260 -7.31 8.24 23.46
CA ASP A 260 -8.57 8.96 23.45
C ASP A 260 -8.54 10.15 22.47
N ASP A 261 -9.70 10.81 22.29
CA ASP A 261 -9.83 11.89 21.32
C ASP A 261 -8.98 13.10 21.70
N ALA A 262 -8.81 13.40 23.00
CA ALA A 262 -8.01 14.52 23.46
C ALA A 262 -6.51 14.28 23.21
N GLU A 263 -6.01 13.10 23.52
CA GLU A 263 -4.63 12.66 23.25
C GLU A 263 -4.36 12.71 21.72
N PHE A 264 -5.31 12.25 20.91
CA PHE A 264 -5.19 12.27 19.44
C PHE A 264 -5.14 13.71 18.91
N VAL A 265 -6.05 14.59 19.36
CA VAL A 265 -6.06 15.99 18.96
C VAL A 265 -4.78 16.69 19.37
N GLN A 266 -4.29 16.50 20.62
CA GLN A 266 -3.02 17.07 21.09
C GLN A 266 -1.84 16.61 20.21
N PHE A 267 -1.81 15.34 19.82
CA PHE A 267 -0.79 14.83 18.90
C PHE A 267 -0.85 15.58 17.54
N VAL A 268 -2.03 15.71 16.96
CA VAL A 268 -2.20 16.41 15.68
C VAL A 268 -1.80 17.88 15.80
N ASP A 269 -2.24 18.58 16.84
CA ASP A 269 -2.01 20.02 17.04
C ASP A 269 -0.51 20.32 17.27
N ARG A 270 0.21 19.45 17.99
CA ARG A 270 1.68 19.53 18.15
C ARG A 270 2.40 19.63 16.80
N HIS A 271 1.88 18.95 15.78
CA HIS A 271 2.55 18.82 14.48
C HIS A 271 1.97 19.71 13.38
N ARG A 272 0.94 20.57 13.66
CA ARG A 272 0.29 21.40 12.62
C ARG A 272 1.25 22.35 11.92
N HIS A 273 2.28 22.81 12.61
CA HIS A 273 3.30 23.67 12.01
C HIS A 273 4.01 23.05 10.81
N LEU A 274 4.03 21.73 10.68
CA LEU A 274 4.62 21.03 9.54
C LEU A 274 3.92 21.33 8.20
N GLU A 275 2.65 21.76 8.23
CA GLU A 275 1.93 22.17 7.02
C GLU A 275 2.56 23.40 6.35
N GLN A 276 3.19 24.29 7.12
CA GLN A 276 3.93 25.44 6.62
C GLN A 276 5.22 25.02 5.86
N HIS A 277 5.67 23.80 6.06
CA HIS A 277 6.83 23.21 5.38
C HIS A 277 6.42 22.27 4.23
N GLY A 278 5.16 22.34 3.76
CA GLY A 278 4.67 21.57 2.61
C GLY A 278 4.27 20.14 2.92
N ILE A 279 4.25 19.72 4.18
CA ILE A 279 3.82 18.38 4.60
C ILE A 279 2.30 18.41 4.87
N ARG A 280 1.51 17.76 4.01
CA ARG A 280 0.06 17.70 4.19
C ARG A 280 -0.31 16.73 5.32
N LEU A 281 -0.78 17.25 6.45
CA LEU A 281 -1.34 16.44 7.53
C LEU A 281 -2.73 15.92 7.15
N VAL A 282 -2.97 14.62 7.43
CA VAL A 282 -4.26 13.96 7.17
C VAL A 282 -4.67 13.18 8.43
N PRO A 283 -5.21 13.86 9.44
CA PRO A 283 -5.70 13.21 10.65
C PRO A 283 -6.99 12.45 10.37
N GLU A 284 -7.07 11.22 10.86
CA GLU A 284 -8.24 10.36 10.74
C GLU A 284 -8.58 9.78 12.12
N SER A 285 -9.63 10.30 12.75
CA SER A 285 -10.18 9.74 13.99
C SER A 285 -10.86 8.38 13.71
N VAL A 286 -11.17 7.64 14.76
CA VAL A 286 -11.93 6.38 14.67
C VAL A 286 -13.20 6.56 13.85
N GLU A 287 -13.94 7.66 14.08
CA GLU A 287 -15.17 7.94 13.36
C GLU A 287 -14.92 8.23 11.86
N ALA A 288 -13.83 8.91 11.52
CA ALA A 288 -13.46 9.18 10.13
C ALA A 288 -13.02 7.91 9.38
N ILE A 289 -12.41 6.95 10.07
CA ILE A 289 -11.92 5.69 9.48
C ILE A 289 -13.07 4.74 9.15
N ARG A 290 -14.04 4.56 10.09
CA ARG A 290 -15.10 3.56 9.97
C ARG A 290 -15.96 3.75 8.74
N GLY A 291 -16.03 2.70 7.90
CA GLY A 291 -16.86 2.67 6.69
C GLY A 291 -16.38 3.59 5.57
N SER A 292 -15.17 4.17 5.64
CA SER A 292 -14.69 5.13 4.65
C SER A 292 -13.59 4.58 3.73
N TYR A 293 -13.32 3.28 3.77
CA TYR A 293 -12.28 2.62 2.96
C TYR A 293 -12.88 1.54 2.06
N ALA A 294 -12.45 1.50 0.80
CA ALA A 294 -12.62 0.34 -0.07
C ALA A 294 -11.39 -0.55 0.09
N MET A 295 -11.54 -1.67 0.77
CA MET A 295 -10.44 -2.58 1.11
C MET A 295 -10.71 -3.96 0.55
N ILE A 296 -9.71 -4.59 -0.06
CA ILE A 296 -9.71 -5.98 -0.53
C ILE A 296 -8.81 -6.78 0.41
N ASP A 297 -9.28 -7.92 0.88
CA ASP A 297 -8.59 -8.83 1.79
C ASP A 297 -7.62 -9.79 1.04
N PRO A 298 -6.79 -10.57 1.77
CA PRO A 298 -5.86 -11.53 1.16
C PRO A 298 -6.50 -12.65 0.33
N HIS A 299 -7.83 -12.81 0.42
CA HIS A 299 -8.61 -13.81 -0.33
C HIS A 299 -9.41 -13.20 -1.49
N GLY A 300 -9.15 -11.93 -1.85
CA GLY A 300 -9.81 -11.27 -2.98
C GLY A 300 -11.26 -10.90 -2.72
N ARG A 301 -11.64 -10.62 -1.46
CA ARG A 301 -12.96 -10.16 -1.06
C ARG A 301 -12.89 -8.71 -0.63
N PHE A 302 -13.91 -7.92 -0.90
CA PHE A 302 -14.02 -6.65 -0.20
C PHE A 302 -14.31 -6.88 1.27
N PHE A 303 -13.81 -5.97 2.12
CA PHE A 303 -14.15 -5.96 3.54
C PHE A 303 -14.26 -4.54 4.08
N ASP A 304 -15.04 -4.37 5.14
CA ASP A 304 -15.16 -3.15 5.92
C ASP A 304 -15.13 -3.43 7.42
N SER A 305 -15.00 -2.38 8.22
CA SER A 305 -15.06 -2.41 9.69
C SER A 305 -16.08 -1.39 10.21
N ALA A 306 -17.15 -1.11 9.48
CA ALA A 306 -18.14 -0.10 9.84
C ALA A 306 -18.80 -0.41 11.18
N ASP A 307 -19.10 -1.69 11.44
CA ASP A 307 -19.79 -2.18 12.64
C ASP A 307 -18.82 -2.63 13.77
N GLY A 308 -17.53 -2.28 13.66
CA GLY A 308 -16.53 -2.56 14.71
C GLY A 308 -15.80 -3.90 14.58
N GLY A 309 -16.20 -4.78 13.67
CA GLY A 309 -15.49 -6.00 13.26
C GLY A 309 -15.37 -6.05 11.74
N HIS A 310 -14.64 -7.02 11.21
CA HIS A 310 -14.59 -7.19 9.76
C HIS A 310 -15.84 -7.87 9.23
N ARG A 311 -16.44 -7.30 8.19
CA ARG A 311 -17.46 -7.90 7.36
C ARG A 311 -16.90 -8.10 5.96
N TYR A 312 -17.08 -9.28 5.38
CA TYR A 312 -16.51 -9.68 4.09
C TYR A 312 -17.59 -9.87 3.03
N SER A 313 -17.28 -9.49 1.80
CA SER A 313 -18.07 -9.86 0.62
C SER A 313 -17.80 -11.33 0.19
N ALA A 314 -18.56 -11.81 -0.78
CA ALA A 314 -18.13 -12.94 -1.58
C ALA A 314 -16.89 -12.58 -2.42
N PRO A 315 -16.09 -13.58 -2.89
CA PRO A 315 -14.88 -13.32 -3.67
C PRO A 315 -15.15 -12.55 -4.96
N ILE A 316 -14.32 -11.55 -5.24
CA ILE A 316 -14.41 -10.71 -6.45
C ILE A 316 -14.37 -11.56 -7.73
N LEU A 317 -13.53 -12.58 -7.75
CA LEU A 317 -13.36 -13.45 -8.92
C LEU A 317 -14.52 -14.41 -9.16
N GLU A 318 -15.41 -14.59 -8.19
CA GLU A 318 -16.62 -15.44 -8.30
C GLU A 318 -17.84 -14.63 -8.75
N ILE A 319 -18.09 -13.47 -8.13
CA ILE A 319 -19.32 -12.70 -8.36
C ILE A 319 -19.12 -11.38 -9.09
N GLY A 320 -17.88 -11.02 -9.40
CA GLY A 320 -17.50 -9.75 -10.03
C GLY A 320 -17.33 -8.59 -9.05
N LEU A 321 -16.51 -7.62 -9.45
CA LEU A 321 -16.06 -6.52 -8.61
C LEU A 321 -17.20 -5.66 -8.06
N ALA A 322 -18.16 -5.27 -8.91
CA ALA A 322 -19.27 -4.41 -8.53
C ALA A 322 -20.23 -5.09 -7.55
N ALA A 323 -20.55 -6.37 -7.78
CA ALA A 323 -21.42 -7.15 -6.91
C ALA A 323 -20.76 -7.42 -5.54
N ALA A 324 -19.45 -7.67 -5.52
CA ALA A 324 -18.69 -7.83 -4.29
C ALA A 324 -18.63 -6.52 -3.49
N PHE A 325 -18.36 -5.38 -4.15
CA PHE A 325 -18.31 -4.08 -3.48
C PHE A 325 -19.67 -3.66 -2.89
N ALA A 326 -20.77 -4.02 -3.53
CA ALA A 326 -22.12 -3.77 -3.03
C ALA A 326 -22.46 -4.51 -1.72
N GLN A 327 -21.68 -5.54 -1.33
CA GLN A 327 -21.91 -6.32 -0.10
C GLN A 327 -21.22 -5.72 1.13
N VAL A 328 -20.42 -4.65 0.99
CA VAL A 328 -19.71 -3.99 2.09
C VAL A 328 -20.17 -2.54 2.23
N SER A 329 -19.97 -1.99 3.42
CA SER A 329 -20.30 -0.59 3.71
C SER A 329 -19.20 0.32 3.20
N PHE A 330 -19.60 1.40 2.49
CA PHE A 330 -18.71 2.46 2.11
C PHE A 330 -19.43 3.81 2.12
N ASP A 331 -18.91 4.75 2.91
CA ASP A 331 -19.42 6.12 2.99
C ASP A 331 -18.58 7.07 2.12
N PRO A 332 -19.06 7.50 0.95
CA PRO A 332 -18.32 8.38 0.06
C PRO A 332 -18.11 9.78 0.64
N VAL A 333 -18.99 10.23 1.53
CA VAL A 333 -18.86 11.56 2.18
C VAL A 333 -17.73 11.54 3.20
N LYS A 334 -17.68 10.52 4.06
CA LYS A 334 -16.55 10.30 4.97
C LYS A 334 -15.24 10.12 4.20
N PHE A 335 -15.25 9.35 3.10
CA PHE A 335 -14.09 9.18 2.24
C PHE A 335 -13.51 10.51 1.74
N ILE A 336 -14.36 11.42 1.25
CA ILE A 336 -13.93 12.74 0.77
C ILE A 336 -13.43 13.60 1.94
N ARG A 337 -14.21 13.67 3.03
CA ARG A 337 -13.89 14.52 4.20
C ARG A 337 -12.54 14.16 4.84
N ARG A 338 -12.19 12.88 4.94
CA ARG A 338 -10.89 12.45 5.48
C ARG A 338 -9.73 12.60 4.48
N GLY A 339 -9.96 13.19 3.30
CA GLY A 339 -8.92 13.37 2.27
C GLY A 339 -8.56 12.08 1.52
N GLY A 340 -9.52 11.17 1.32
CA GLY A 340 -9.34 9.94 0.56
C GLY A 340 -9.15 10.16 -0.94
N ALA A 341 -9.67 11.28 -1.47
CA ALA A 341 -9.44 11.74 -2.83
C ALA A 341 -8.41 12.88 -2.82
N TYR A 342 -7.36 12.75 -3.60
CA TYR A 342 -6.31 13.76 -3.79
C TYR A 342 -5.61 13.52 -5.13
N ASP A 343 -4.74 14.40 -5.55
CA ASP A 343 -3.94 14.22 -6.76
C ASP A 343 -2.89 13.12 -6.53
N PHE A 344 -2.98 12.06 -7.33
CA PHE A 344 -2.00 10.96 -7.29
C PHE A 344 -0.79 11.22 -8.20
N GLY A 345 -0.75 12.34 -8.88
CA GLY A 345 0.24 12.71 -9.88
C GLY A 345 -0.11 12.17 -11.27
N THR A 346 0.18 13.00 -12.27
CA THR A 346 0.31 12.53 -13.66
C THR A 346 1.67 11.83 -13.76
N PRO A 347 1.80 10.69 -14.47
CA PRO A 347 3.14 10.18 -14.75
C PRO A 347 3.92 11.30 -15.45
N PRO A 348 5.22 11.51 -15.10
CA PRO A 348 6.04 12.41 -15.90
C PRO A 348 5.95 11.93 -17.35
N SER A 349 5.64 12.86 -18.28
CA SER A 349 5.69 12.59 -19.70
C SER A 349 7.07 12.03 -20.03
N ALA A 350 7.16 11.06 -20.93
CA ALA A 350 8.41 10.40 -21.29
C ALA A 350 9.47 11.37 -21.84
N ASP A 351 9.07 12.61 -22.18
CA ASP A 351 9.91 13.62 -22.80
C ASP A 351 10.81 14.44 -21.83
N VAL A 352 10.67 14.29 -20.49
CA VAL A 352 11.45 15.10 -19.53
C VAL A 352 12.75 14.40 -19.07
N ARG A 353 13.05 13.18 -19.51
CA ARG A 353 14.25 12.44 -19.07
C ARG A 353 15.51 12.61 -19.93
N ALA A 354 15.48 13.47 -20.95
CA ALA A 354 16.61 13.61 -21.91
C ALA A 354 17.69 14.64 -21.50
N ASP A 355 17.44 15.57 -20.55
CA ASP A 355 18.31 16.72 -20.32
C ASP A 355 18.74 16.97 -18.87
N ALA A 356 19.13 15.96 -18.12
CA ALA A 356 19.80 16.21 -16.84
C ALA A 356 20.90 15.19 -16.55
N ALA A 357 21.99 15.24 -17.31
CA ALA A 357 23.27 14.72 -16.86
C ALA A 357 23.97 15.82 -16.03
N PRO A 358 24.36 15.58 -14.77
CA PRO A 358 25.13 16.55 -14.01
C PRO A 358 26.56 16.60 -14.55
N THR A 359 26.97 17.75 -15.11
CA THR A 359 28.37 18.09 -15.31
C THR A 359 29.03 18.31 -13.96
N LEU A 360 29.96 17.45 -13.59
CA LEU A 360 30.87 17.69 -12.47
C LEU A 360 31.81 18.84 -12.83
N PRO A 361 32.05 19.85 -11.97
CA PRO A 361 33.10 20.80 -12.16
C PRO A 361 34.47 20.14 -11.90
N VAL A 362 35.44 20.51 -12.73
CA VAL A 362 36.86 20.15 -12.69
C VAL A 362 37.53 20.72 -11.44
#